data_d0c4fb4cfb31cfe2a175edc6b32be7a4
#
_entry.id   d0c4fb4cfb31cfe2a175edc6b32be7a4
#
_cell.length_a   1.000
_cell.length_b   1.000
_cell.length_c   1.000
_cell.angle_alpha   90.00
_cell.angle_beta   90.00
_cell.angle_gamma   90.00
#
_symmetry.space_group_name_H-M   'P 1'
#
loop_
_entity.id
_entity.type
_entity.pdbx_description
1 polymer ?
#
loop_
_entity_poly.entity_id
_entity_poly.type
_entity_poly.pdbx_seq_one_letter_code
_entity_poly.pdbx_strand_id
1 'polypeptide(L)'
;MKAVILAGGFGTRISEESAVRPKPMITIGGQPILWHVMNIYASHGIRDFVICCGYKGGIIRKYFDDYVLHGADVTYDLGGMTRVIHRREMTDWRVTCVETGEATMSGGRLKRAADYLDGDTFCMTYGDGVSSVDIGASIDFHKRHGKLATLTAVQSPGRFGAFMLNGAGNGISSFREKPKGDGAWINGGFFVLEPEVIDLIDGEDSVWEKEPLERLAASDELMAWKHDGFWHAMDTLRDRMILEEHAAKGELPWRGKAGAP
;
A
#
# COMPACT_ATOMS: atom_id res chain seq x y z
N MET A 1 -13.98 -2.95 9.69
CA MET A 1 -13.35 -2.21 8.56
C MET A 1 -12.26 -3.07 7.95
N LYS A 2 -12.19 -3.16 6.64
CA LYS A 2 -11.20 -3.94 5.88
C LYS A 2 -10.20 -3.03 5.16
N ALA A 3 -9.03 -3.56 4.85
CA ALA A 3 -8.06 -2.89 3.99
C ALA A 3 -7.84 -3.69 2.70
N VAL A 4 -8.11 -3.06 1.55
CA VAL A 4 -7.81 -3.59 0.22
C VAL A 4 -6.38 -3.21 -0.15
N ILE A 5 -5.59 -4.20 -0.58
CA ILE A 5 -4.22 -3.97 -1.02
C ILE A 5 -4.07 -4.38 -2.48
N LEU A 6 -3.79 -3.42 -3.36
CA LEU A 6 -3.57 -3.68 -4.78
C LEU A 6 -2.17 -4.26 -4.99
N ALA A 7 -2.10 -5.57 -5.28
CA ALA A 7 -0.85 -6.34 -5.30
C ALA A 7 -0.61 -7.07 -6.64
N GLY A 8 -1.40 -6.78 -7.67
CA GLY A 8 -1.41 -7.57 -8.91
C GLY A 8 -0.66 -6.98 -10.10
N GLY A 9 0.01 -5.83 -9.96
CA GLY A 9 0.73 -5.16 -11.05
C GLY A 9 2.03 -5.86 -11.48
N PHE A 10 2.47 -5.61 -12.71
CA PHE A 10 3.68 -6.23 -13.30
C PHE A 10 5.01 -5.77 -12.65
N GLY A 11 5.04 -4.58 -12.03
CA GLY A 11 6.26 -4.05 -11.40
C GLY A 11 7.40 -3.73 -12.39
N THR A 12 7.08 -3.27 -13.59
CA THR A 12 8.03 -3.09 -14.71
C THR A 12 9.19 -2.14 -14.42
N ARG A 13 9.01 -1.19 -13.48
CA ARG A 13 10.05 -0.22 -13.09
C ARG A 13 11.15 -0.81 -12.20
N ILE A 14 10.95 -2.02 -11.67
CA ILE A 14 11.92 -2.80 -10.86
C ILE A 14 12.01 -4.21 -11.44
N SER A 15 12.26 -4.29 -12.75
CA SER A 15 12.19 -5.53 -13.55
C SER A 15 13.14 -6.63 -13.05
N GLU A 16 14.30 -6.29 -12.53
CA GLU A 16 15.29 -7.23 -12.00
C GLU A 16 14.73 -8.10 -10.86
N GLU A 17 13.92 -7.51 -10.00
CA GLU A 17 13.26 -8.21 -8.89
C GLU A 17 11.90 -8.79 -9.33
N SER A 18 11.13 -8.04 -10.12
CA SER A 18 9.79 -8.47 -10.52
C SER A 18 9.81 -9.62 -11.55
N ALA A 19 10.94 -9.87 -12.21
CA ALA A 19 11.14 -11.08 -13.01
C ALA A 19 11.05 -12.36 -12.16
N VAL A 20 11.35 -12.33 -10.88
CA VAL A 20 11.34 -13.50 -9.99
C VAL A 20 10.08 -13.55 -9.13
N ARG A 21 9.66 -12.42 -8.55
CA ARG A 21 8.54 -12.31 -7.60
C ARG A 21 7.70 -11.07 -7.88
N PRO A 22 6.39 -11.02 -7.53
CA PRO A 22 5.62 -9.80 -7.69
C PRO A 22 6.16 -8.72 -6.74
N LYS A 23 6.08 -7.45 -7.15
CA LYS A 23 6.64 -6.30 -6.41
C LYS A 23 6.29 -6.29 -4.91
N PRO A 24 5.04 -6.59 -4.48
CA PRO A 24 4.67 -6.65 -3.06
C PRO A 24 5.43 -7.73 -2.25
N MET A 25 6.06 -8.69 -2.92
CA MET A 25 6.84 -9.76 -2.30
C MET A 25 8.34 -9.51 -2.30
N ILE A 26 8.80 -8.35 -2.74
CA ILE A 26 10.19 -7.91 -2.56
C ILE A 26 10.42 -7.64 -1.07
N THR A 27 11.49 -8.19 -0.53
CA THR A 27 11.79 -8.14 0.90
C THR A 27 12.53 -6.86 1.29
N ILE A 28 12.17 -6.33 2.45
CA ILE A 28 12.84 -5.24 3.18
C ILE A 28 13.05 -5.72 4.61
N GLY A 29 14.29 -5.73 5.09
CA GLY A 29 14.61 -6.22 6.42
C GLY A 29 14.14 -7.68 6.66
N GLY A 30 14.19 -8.52 5.63
CA GLY A 30 13.79 -9.93 5.70
C GLY A 30 12.30 -10.21 5.56
N GLN A 31 11.43 -9.19 5.51
CA GLN A 31 9.97 -9.34 5.33
C GLN A 31 9.51 -8.72 4.00
N PRO A 32 8.50 -9.30 3.30
CA PRO A 32 7.91 -8.68 2.12
C PRO A 32 7.40 -7.26 2.39
N ILE A 33 7.50 -6.34 1.43
CA ILE A 33 6.93 -4.99 1.62
C ILE A 33 5.42 -5.05 1.87
N LEU A 34 4.71 -6.02 1.31
CA LEU A 34 3.31 -6.30 1.62
C LEU A 34 3.08 -6.51 3.12
N TRP A 35 3.96 -7.25 3.80
CA TRP A 35 3.88 -7.47 5.24
C TRP A 35 4.01 -6.14 6.01
N HIS A 36 4.93 -5.27 5.58
CA HIS A 36 5.08 -3.94 6.19
C HIS A 36 3.83 -3.08 6.01
N VAL A 37 3.24 -3.09 4.81
CA VAL A 37 1.98 -2.39 4.53
C VAL A 37 0.85 -2.90 5.44
N MET A 38 0.71 -4.21 5.59
CA MET A 38 -0.30 -4.82 6.49
C MET A 38 -0.07 -4.41 7.95
N ASN A 39 1.19 -4.35 8.41
CA ASN A 39 1.51 -3.90 9.77
C ASN A 39 1.15 -2.44 10.03
N ILE A 40 1.27 -1.55 9.03
CA ILE A 40 0.81 -0.16 9.16
C ILE A 40 -0.67 -0.15 9.54
N TYR A 41 -1.51 -0.87 8.81
CA TYR A 41 -2.94 -0.97 9.12
C TYR A 41 -3.22 -1.69 10.44
N ALA A 42 -2.53 -2.79 10.71
CA ALA A 42 -2.70 -3.57 11.93
C ALA A 42 -2.37 -2.76 13.19
N SER A 43 -1.38 -1.86 13.14
CA SER A 43 -1.04 -0.97 14.24
C SER A 43 -2.17 0.02 14.60
N HIS A 44 -3.12 0.23 13.67
CA HIS A 44 -4.34 1.01 13.87
C HIS A 44 -5.60 0.16 14.03
N GLY A 45 -5.44 -1.15 14.32
CA GLY A 45 -6.55 -2.06 14.61
C GLY A 45 -7.26 -2.67 13.40
N ILE A 46 -6.78 -2.43 12.18
CA ILE A 46 -7.33 -3.03 10.95
C ILE A 46 -6.56 -4.32 10.67
N ARG A 47 -7.23 -5.47 10.83
CA ARG A 47 -6.65 -6.81 10.74
C ARG A 47 -7.30 -7.71 9.71
N ASP A 48 -8.26 -7.19 8.95
CA ASP A 48 -8.96 -7.90 7.87
C ASP A 48 -8.50 -7.30 6.52
N PHE A 49 -7.80 -8.11 5.74
CA PHE A 49 -7.13 -7.69 4.51
C PHE A 49 -7.72 -8.40 3.30
N VAL A 50 -7.96 -7.65 2.23
CA VAL A 50 -8.33 -8.16 0.92
C VAL A 50 -7.19 -7.82 -0.05
N ILE A 51 -6.44 -8.83 -0.48
CA ILE A 51 -5.27 -8.66 -1.33
C ILE A 51 -5.66 -8.98 -2.77
N CYS A 52 -5.63 -7.96 -3.63
CA CYS A 52 -5.89 -8.10 -5.06
C CYS A 52 -4.68 -8.70 -5.77
N CYS A 53 -4.68 -10.02 -5.94
CA CYS A 53 -3.64 -10.75 -6.64
C CYS A 53 -3.80 -10.65 -8.17
N GLY A 54 -2.70 -10.76 -8.89
CA GLY A 54 -2.64 -10.79 -10.36
C GLY A 54 -1.32 -11.40 -10.79
N TYR A 55 -0.44 -10.63 -11.45
CA TYR A 55 0.86 -11.12 -11.87
C TYR A 55 1.60 -11.83 -10.72
N LYS A 56 1.94 -13.11 -10.95
CA LYS A 56 2.57 -14.00 -9.95
C LYS A 56 1.84 -14.08 -8.59
N GLY A 57 0.53 -13.92 -8.57
CA GLY A 57 -0.28 -13.97 -7.35
C GLY A 57 -0.16 -15.28 -6.56
N GLY A 58 0.23 -16.38 -7.21
CA GLY A 58 0.54 -17.65 -6.55
C GLY A 58 1.64 -17.54 -5.50
N ILE A 59 2.62 -16.64 -5.69
CA ILE A 59 3.70 -16.40 -4.70
C ILE A 59 3.15 -15.73 -3.45
N ILE A 60 2.19 -14.81 -3.60
CA ILE A 60 1.52 -14.17 -2.45
C ILE A 60 0.71 -15.21 -1.66
N ARG A 61 -0.08 -16.04 -2.34
CA ARG A 61 -0.85 -17.12 -1.69
C ARG A 61 0.05 -18.09 -0.96
N LYS A 62 1.12 -18.54 -1.62
CA LYS A 62 2.11 -19.43 -1.01
C LYS A 62 2.75 -18.82 0.24
N TYR A 63 3.05 -17.52 0.24
CA TYR A 63 3.58 -16.84 1.42
C TYR A 63 2.65 -16.97 2.62
N PHE A 64 1.34 -16.80 2.45
CA PHE A 64 0.39 -16.95 3.56
C PHE A 64 0.16 -18.42 3.96
N ASP A 65 0.20 -19.35 3.02
CA ASP A 65 0.17 -20.79 3.33
C ASP A 65 1.38 -21.19 4.20
N ASP A 66 2.57 -20.69 3.85
CA ASP A 66 3.80 -20.97 4.57
C ASP A 66 3.92 -20.16 5.89
N TYR A 67 3.27 -18.99 5.98
CA TYR A 67 3.34 -18.09 7.13
C TYR A 67 2.95 -18.76 8.44
N VAL A 68 1.94 -19.63 8.39
CA VAL A 68 1.48 -20.42 9.55
C VAL A 68 2.56 -21.38 10.05
N LEU A 69 3.41 -21.87 9.14
CA LEU A 69 4.43 -22.87 9.45
C LEU A 69 5.74 -22.23 9.93
N HIS A 70 6.09 -21.05 9.42
CA HIS A 70 7.34 -20.39 9.75
C HIS A 70 7.41 -19.88 11.21
N GLY A 71 6.27 -19.59 11.83
CA GLY A 71 6.18 -19.15 13.23
C GLY A 71 5.70 -20.24 14.19
N ALA A 72 5.76 -21.51 13.80
CA ALA A 72 5.19 -22.61 14.58
C ALA A 72 6.20 -23.73 14.87
N ASP A 73 6.05 -24.37 16.05
CA ASP A 73 6.66 -25.67 16.33
C ASP A 73 5.82 -26.77 15.65
N VAL A 74 6.42 -27.52 14.73
CA VAL A 74 5.70 -28.49 13.90
C VAL A 74 6.35 -29.86 13.97
N THR A 75 5.57 -30.90 14.23
CA THR A 75 5.98 -32.28 14.03
C THR A 75 5.47 -32.81 12.71
N TYR A 76 6.36 -33.34 11.88
CA TYR A 76 6.02 -34.03 10.65
C TYR A 76 6.17 -35.54 10.86
N ASP A 77 5.08 -36.27 10.72
CA ASP A 77 5.11 -37.73 10.61
C ASP A 77 5.15 -38.12 9.14
N LEU A 78 6.35 -38.42 8.66
CA LEU A 78 6.57 -38.77 7.25
C LEU A 78 6.00 -40.15 6.89
N GLY A 79 5.91 -41.08 7.86
CA GLY A 79 5.34 -42.41 7.66
C GLY A 79 3.82 -42.36 7.54
N GLY A 80 3.18 -41.60 8.42
CA GLY A 80 1.73 -41.38 8.42
C GLY A 80 1.24 -40.26 7.50
N MET A 81 2.15 -39.53 6.83
CA MET A 81 1.86 -38.33 5.98
C MET A 81 0.98 -37.31 6.71
N THR A 82 1.25 -37.09 8.00
CA THR A 82 0.51 -36.12 8.82
C THR A 82 1.44 -35.06 9.41
N ARG A 83 0.85 -33.92 9.82
CA ARG A 83 1.57 -32.87 10.56
C ARG A 83 0.75 -32.41 11.76
N VAL A 84 1.44 -32.04 12.83
CA VAL A 84 0.85 -31.47 14.03
C VAL A 84 1.53 -30.14 14.32
N ILE A 85 0.76 -29.06 14.40
CA ILE A 85 1.23 -27.72 14.78
C ILE A 85 1.01 -27.59 16.29
N HIS A 86 2.09 -27.42 17.06
CA HIS A 86 2.05 -27.38 18.53
C HIS A 86 1.94 -25.97 19.08
N ARG A 87 2.89 -25.11 18.75
CA ARG A 87 2.96 -23.73 19.20
C ARG A 87 3.05 -22.81 18.00
N ARG A 88 2.33 -21.69 18.05
CA ARG A 88 2.40 -20.66 17.05
C ARG A 88 2.29 -19.28 17.70
N GLU A 89 3.25 -18.44 17.42
CA GLU A 89 3.10 -17.00 17.57
C GLU A 89 2.56 -16.46 16.24
N MET A 90 1.30 -16.09 16.21
CA MET A 90 0.65 -15.64 14.99
C MET A 90 0.06 -14.26 15.18
N THR A 91 0.16 -13.47 14.12
CA THR A 91 -0.68 -12.30 13.96
C THR A 91 -2.15 -12.72 13.83
N ASP A 92 -3.04 -11.97 14.41
CA ASP A 92 -4.50 -12.18 14.33
C ASP A 92 -5.10 -11.60 13.03
N TRP A 93 -4.35 -11.71 11.94
CA TRP A 93 -4.78 -11.22 10.63
C TRP A 93 -5.71 -12.21 9.94
N ARG A 94 -6.76 -11.67 9.35
CA ARG A 94 -7.59 -12.37 8.37
C ARG A 94 -7.21 -11.89 6.98
N VAL A 95 -6.83 -12.80 6.10
CA VAL A 95 -6.33 -12.45 4.76
C VAL A 95 -7.15 -13.18 3.70
N THR A 96 -7.74 -12.41 2.80
CA THR A 96 -8.44 -12.91 1.61
C THR A 96 -7.61 -12.55 0.38
N CYS A 97 -7.09 -13.55 -0.33
CA CYS A 97 -6.39 -13.36 -1.59
C CYS A 97 -7.38 -13.50 -2.76
N VAL A 98 -7.71 -12.40 -3.40
CA VAL A 98 -8.64 -12.35 -4.53
C VAL A 98 -7.86 -12.43 -5.84
N GLU A 99 -8.20 -13.39 -6.71
CA GLU A 99 -7.65 -13.44 -8.06
C GLU A 99 -8.32 -12.37 -8.91
N THR A 100 -7.58 -11.33 -9.26
CA THR A 100 -8.14 -10.19 -10.00
C THR A 100 -7.71 -10.13 -11.46
N GLY A 101 -7.00 -11.16 -11.94
CA GLY A 101 -6.51 -11.23 -13.31
C GLY A 101 -5.15 -10.55 -13.51
N GLU A 102 -4.39 -11.02 -14.48
CA GLU A 102 -3.02 -10.56 -14.70
C GLU A 102 -2.99 -9.17 -15.37
N ALA A 103 -3.85 -8.93 -16.35
CA ALA A 103 -3.92 -7.71 -17.14
C ALA A 103 -4.87 -6.64 -16.58
N THR A 104 -5.67 -6.96 -15.57
CA THR A 104 -6.66 -6.04 -14.96
C THR A 104 -5.97 -4.82 -14.37
N MET A 105 -6.52 -3.64 -14.61
CA MET A 105 -6.01 -2.37 -14.10
C MET A 105 -6.44 -2.11 -12.65
N SER A 106 -5.90 -1.06 -12.01
CA SER A 106 -6.08 -0.76 -10.59
C SER A 106 -7.55 -0.65 -10.16
N GLY A 107 -8.38 0.06 -10.92
CA GLY A 107 -9.82 0.18 -10.69
C GLY A 107 -10.52 -1.16 -10.85
N GLY A 108 -10.25 -1.89 -11.94
CA GLY A 108 -10.83 -3.21 -12.17
C GLY A 108 -10.53 -4.21 -11.04
N ARG A 109 -9.30 -4.16 -10.46
CA ARG A 109 -8.94 -4.97 -9.28
C ARG A 109 -9.79 -4.59 -8.06
N LEU A 110 -9.96 -3.30 -7.82
CA LEU A 110 -10.80 -2.82 -6.73
C LEU A 110 -12.25 -3.28 -6.91
N LYS A 111 -12.80 -3.19 -8.13
CA LYS A 111 -14.16 -3.67 -8.45
C LYS A 111 -14.33 -5.15 -8.16
N ARG A 112 -13.35 -5.99 -8.53
CA ARG A 112 -13.37 -7.44 -8.23
C ARG A 112 -13.23 -7.75 -6.74
N ALA A 113 -12.63 -6.85 -5.96
CA ALA A 113 -12.53 -7.00 -4.51
C ALA A 113 -13.84 -6.64 -3.78
N ALA A 114 -14.78 -5.97 -4.43
CA ALA A 114 -16.01 -5.46 -3.83
C ALA A 114 -16.86 -6.54 -3.16
N ASP A 115 -16.92 -7.74 -3.73
CA ASP A 115 -17.66 -8.89 -3.17
C ASP A 115 -17.17 -9.32 -1.76
N TYR A 116 -16.00 -8.83 -1.36
CA TYR A 116 -15.36 -9.15 -0.07
C TYR A 116 -15.39 -7.98 0.93
N LEU A 117 -16.09 -6.86 0.61
CA LEU A 117 -16.06 -5.62 1.41
C LEU A 117 -17.26 -5.43 2.35
N ASP A 118 -18.25 -6.31 2.31
CA ASP A 118 -19.45 -6.30 3.17
C ASP A 118 -20.33 -5.02 3.04
N GLY A 119 -20.06 -4.15 2.07
CA GLY A 119 -20.79 -2.90 1.87
C GLY A 119 -20.50 -1.78 2.87
N ASP A 120 -19.44 -1.90 3.65
CA ASP A 120 -19.00 -0.90 4.64
C ASP A 120 -17.87 0.01 4.09
N THR A 121 -17.65 1.16 4.74
CA THR A 121 -16.44 1.99 4.56
C THR A 121 -15.18 1.13 4.71
N PHE A 122 -14.24 1.25 3.80
CA PHE A 122 -13.02 0.45 3.76
C PHE A 122 -11.78 1.29 3.47
N CYS A 123 -10.62 0.74 3.79
CA CYS A 123 -9.34 1.32 3.39
C CYS A 123 -8.83 0.68 2.10
N MET A 124 -8.09 1.43 1.28
CA MET A 124 -7.41 0.91 0.10
C MET A 124 -6.00 1.49 -0.01
N THR A 125 -5.04 0.67 -0.42
CA THR A 125 -3.67 1.11 -0.70
C THR A 125 -2.99 0.26 -1.77
N TYR A 126 -1.82 0.73 -2.20
CA TYR A 126 -0.91 -0.01 -3.08
C TYR A 126 -0.01 -0.93 -2.26
N GLY A 127 0.36 -2.08 -2.84
CA GLY A 127 1.18 -3.10 -2.15
C GLY A 127 2.69 -2.83 -2.14
N ASP A 128 3.12 -1.61 -2.45
CA ASP A 128 4.52 -1.25 -2.69
C ASP A 128 4.98 0.06 -2.03
N GLY A 129 4.12 0.70 -1.24
CA GLY A 129 4.41 1.95 -0.54
C GLY A 129 4.26 1.81 0.97
N VAL A 130 5.21 2.35 1.72
CA VAL A 130 5.19 2.41 3.19
C VAL A 130 5.15 3.86 3.69
N SER A 131 4.48 4.07 4.83
CA SER A 131 4.29 5.41 5.39
C SER A 131 4.09 5.37 6.90
N SER A 132 4.45 6.45 7.58
CA SER A 132 4.09 6.68 8.98
C SER A 132 2.72 7.36 9.14
N VAL A 133 1.85 7.23 8.14
CA VAL A 133 0.51 7.84 8.15
C VAL A 133 -0.31 7.32 9.34
N ASP A 134 -1.00 8.25 10.01
CA ASP A 134 -1.98 7.91 11.03
C ASP A 134 -3.30 7.51 10.35
N ILE A 135 -3.47 6.19 10.16
CA ILE A 135 -4.68 5.62 9.54
C ILE A 135 -5.92 5.93 10.36
N GLY A 136 -5.82 5.86 11.70
CA GLY A 136 -6.94 6.17 12.60
C GLY A 136 -7.43 7.60 12.42
N ALA A 137 -6.50 8.57 12.46
CA ALA A 137 -6.84 9.96 12.25
C ALA A 137 -7.38 10.26 10.84
N SER A 138 -6.87 9.56 9.81
CA SER A 138 -7.40 9.65 8.44
C SER A 138 -8.84 9.13 8.33
N ILE A 139 -9.16 8.02 9.00
CA ILE A 139 -10.53 7.47 9.07
C ILE A 139 -11.45 8.45 9.82
N ASP A 140 -11.02 9.01 10.92
CA ASP A 140 -11.82 9.99 11.66
C ASP A 140 -12.05 11.28 10.86
N PHE A 141 -11.05 11.71 10.07
CA PHE A 141 -11.20 12.81 9.14
C PHE A 141 -12.24 12.49 8.05
N HIS A 142 -12.17 11.29 7.46
CA HIS A 142 -13.11 10.81 6.45
C HIS A 142 -14.55 10.84 6.98
N LYS A 143 -14.79 10.27 8.16
CA LYS A 143 -16.12 10.28 8.80
C LYS A 143 -16.65 11.67 9.08
N ARG A 144 -15.78 12.64 9.42
CA ARG A 144 -16.22 14.02 9.72
C ARG A 144 -16.68 14.78 8.49
N HIS A 145 -16.04 14.60 7.34
CA HIS A 145 -16.43 15.33 6.13
C HIS A 145 -17.58 14.65 5.36
N GLY A 146 -17.79 13.32 5.56
CA GLY A 146 -18.89 12.57 4.98
C GLY A 146 -18.92 12.50 3.45
N LYS A 147 -17.76 12.67 2.80
CA LYS A 147 -17.59 12.52 1.34
C LYS A 147 -17.20 11.09 1.00
N LEU A 148 -17.29 10.71 -0.27
CA LEU A 148 -17.07 9.33 -0.73
C LEU A 148 -15.62 8.85 -0.63
N ALA A 149 -14.64 9.75 -0.70
CA ALA A 149 -13.24 9.35 -0.71
C ALA A 149 -12.32 10.32 0.04
N THR A 150 -11.37 9.76 0.77
CA THR A 150 -10.20 10.45 1.30
C THR A 150 -8.95 9.82 0.73
N LEU A 151 -8.05 10.60 0.17
CA LEU A 151 -6.69 10.16 -0.19
C LEU A 151 -5.67 10.76 0.77
N THR A 152 -4.61 10.01 1.07
CA THR A 152 -3.46 10.57 1.77
C THR A 152 -2.61 11.36 0.78
N ALA A 153 -2.52 12.67 1.00
CA ALA A 153 -1.69 13.57 0.22
C ALA A 153 -0.32 13.69 0.88
N VAL A 154 0.75 13.49 0.10
CA VAL A 154 2.13 13.55 0.57
C VAL A 154 2.96 14.47 -0.32
N GLN A 155 4.09 14.93 0.21
CA GLN A 155 5.11 15.63 -0.58
C GLN A 155 6.28 14.67 -0.81
N SER A 156 6.50 14.27 -2.06
CA SER A 156 7.63 13.41 -2.42
C SER A 156 8.96 14.07 -2.05
N PRO A 157 9.96 13.32 -1.55
CA PRO A 157 11.32 13.85 -1.42
C PRO A 157 11.80 14.42 -2.76
N GLY A 158 12.30 15.65 -2.77
CA GLY A 158 12.85 16.28 -3.97
C GLY A 158 14.01 15.45 -4.51
N ARG A 159 14.02 15.21 -5.81
CA ARG A 159 15.11 14.48 -6.49
C ARG A 159 16.19 15.44 -7.01
N PHE A 160 15.81 16.69 -7.26
CA PHE A 160 16.65 17.72 -7.88
C PHE A 160 16.59 19.02 -7.10
N GLY A 161 17.56 19.92 -7.34
CA GLY A 161 17.47 21.30 -6.91
C GLY A 161 16.36 22.02 -7.67
N ALA A 162 15.49 22.72 -6.94
CA ALA A 162 14.45 23.57 -7.52
C ALA A 162 14.83 25.05 -7.38
N PHE A 163 14.48 25.85 -8.39
CA PHE A 163 14.75 27.29 -8.39
C PHE A 163 13.60 28.07 -8.99
N MET A 164 13.52 29.36 -8.66
CA MET A 164 12.57 30.26 -9.25
C MET A 164 13.34 31.27 -10.13
N LEU A 165 12.77 31.61 -11.29
CA LEU A 165 13.29 32.65 -12.18
C LEU A 165 12.80 34.03 -11.75
N ASN A 166 13.61 35.05 -11.98
CA ASN A 166 13.24 36.48 -11.82
C ASN A 166 12.41 36.95 -13.02
N GLY A 167 11.08 36.98 -12.87
CA GLY A 167 10.17 37.49 -13.89
C GLY A 167 10.43 36.89 -15.29
N ALA A 168 10.54 37.69 -16.33
CA ALA A 168 10.80 37.25 -17.70
C ALA A 168 12.31 37.06 -18.03
N GLY A 169 13.21 37.22 -17.03
CA GLY A 169 14.66 37.09 -17.21
C GLY A 169 15.15 35.70 -16.87
N ASN A 170 16.43 35.42 -17.16
CA ASN A 170 17.12 34.17 -16.85
C ASN A 170 17.78 34.17 -15.45
N GLY A 171 17.55 35.22 -14.65
CA GLY A 171 18.07 35.31 -13.29
C GLY A 171 17.34 34.38 -12.34
N ILE A 172 18.08 33.72 -11.43
CA ILE A 172 17.51 32.85 -10.38
C ILE A 172 17.25 33.70 -9.13
N SER A 173 15.98 33.74 -8.67
CA SER A 173 15.57 34.48 -7.47
C SER A 173 15.67 33.64 -6.19
N SER A 174 15.54 32.31 -6.29
CA SER A 174 15.73 31.40 -5.18
C SER A 174 16.20 30.05 -5.67
N PHE A 175 17.04 29.36 -4.89
CA PHE A 175 17.45 28.00 -5.13
C PHE A 175 17.25 27.19 -3.86
N ARG A 176 16.68 25.99 -3.97
CA ARG A 176 16.55 25.03 -2.87
C ARG A 176 17.01 23.66 -3.34
N GLU A 177 17.97 23.07 -2.65
CA GLU A 177 18.42 21.71 -2.94
C GLU A 177 17.40 20.72 -2.40
N LYS A 178 16.87 19.86 -3.27
CA LYS A 178 15.94 18.77 -2.95
C LYS A 178 14.78 19.18 -2.03
N PRO A 179 14.02 20.24 -2.34
CA PRO A 179 12.90 20.63 -1.51
C PRO A 179 11.84 19.51 -1.51
N LYS A 180 11.15 19.34 -0.41
CA LYS A 180 10.01 18.41 -0.38
C LYS A 180 8.95 18.88 -1.38
N GLY A 181 8.59 17.98 -2.31
CA GLY A 181 7.43 18.07 -3.18
C GLY A 181 7.43 19.22 -4.22
N ASP A 182 8.54 19.96 -4.39
CA ASP A 182 8.55 21.16 -5.24
C ASP A 182 7.30 22.06 -5.04
N GLY A 183 6.68 21.98 -3.85
CA GLY A 183 5.43 22.65 -3.49
C GLY A 183 4.14 21.91 -3.88
N ALA A 184 4.23 20.79 -4.60
CA ALA A 184 3.08 20.01 -5.01
C ALA A 184 2.79 18.86 -4.04
N TRP A 185 1.49 18.60 -3.82
CA TRP A 185 0.99 17.41 -3.16
C TRP A 185 0.73 16.32 -4.20
N ILE A 186 1.12 15.09 -3.87
CA ILE A 186 0.89 13.93 -4.73
C ILE A 186 0.04 12.89 -4.00
N ASN A 187 -0.56 11.97 -4.76
CA ASN A 187 -1.25 10.82 -4.24
C ASN A 187 -0.26 9.88 -3.53
N GLY A 188 -0.37 9.79 -2.21
CA GLY A 188 0.44 8.90 -1.36
C GLY A 188 -0.13 7.50 -1.19
N GLY A 189 -1.26 7.18 -1.81
CA GLY A 189 -2.02 5.97 -1.50
C GLY A 189 -2.79 6.13 -0.20
N PHE A 190 -3.03 5.03 0.52
CA PHE A 190 -3.71 5.04 1.83
C PHE A 190 -5.03 5.81 1.79
N PHE A 191 -5.99 5.25 1.06
CA PHE A 191 -7.33 5.80 0.92
C PHE A 191 -8.26 5.31 2.02
N VAL A 192 -9.26 6.12 2.34
CA VAL A 192 -10.51 5.70 3.02
C VAL A 192 -11.64 5.97 2.07
N LEU A 193 -12.46 4.96 1.82
CA LEU A 193 -13.43 4.93 0.73
C LEU A 193 -14.79 4.44 1.22
N GLU A 194 -15.85 5.09 0.77
CA GLU A 194 -17.21 4.56 0.88
C GLU A 194 -17.48 3.54 -0.24
N PRO A 195 -18.35 2.54 0.00
CA PRO A 195 -18.61 1.47 -0.97
C PRO A 195 -19.13 1.97 -2.32
N GLU A 196 -19.81 3.11 -2.37
CA GLU A 196 -20.36 3.72 -3.57
C GLU A 196 -19.30 4.09 -4.61
N VAL A 197 -18.03 4.22 -4.23
CA VAL A 197 -16.94 4.48 -5.19
C VAL A 197 -16.78 3.35 -6.21
N ILE A 198 -17.24 2.14 -5.88
CA ILE A 198 -17.19 0.97 -6.76
C ILE A 198 -18.05 1.19 -8.02
N ASP A 199 -19.15 1.94 -7.89
CA ASP A 199 -20.04 2.25 -9.01
C ASP A 199 -19.41 3.21 -10.03
N LEU A 200 -18.35 3.91 -9.66
CA LEU A 200 -17.57 4.78 -10.55
C LEU A 200 -16.57 4.01 -11.43
N ILE A 201 -16.43 2.71 -11.23
CA ILE A 201 -15.48 1.86 -11.95
C ILE A 201 -16.24 1.11 -13.05
N ASP A 202 -15.96 1.44 -14.30
CA ASP A 202 -16.70 0.87 -15.42
C ASP A 202 -16.35 -0.62 -15.67
N GLY A 203 -15.07 -1.02 -15.55
CA GLY A 203 -14.67 -2.40 -15.86
C GLY A 203 -13.22 -2.73 -15.52
N GLU A 204 -12.72 -3.82 -16.10
CA GLU A 204 -11.38 -4.36 -15.82
C GLU A 204 -10.25 -3.42 -16.27
N ASP A 205 -10.47 -2.65 -17.33
CA ASP A 205 -9.50 -1.70 -17.90
C ASP A 205 -9.50 -0.35 -17.18
N SER A 206 -10.39 -0.15 -16.19
CA SER A 206 -10.46 1.09 -15.42
C SER A 206 -9.22 1.27 -14.57
N VAL A 207 -8.59 2.43 -14.70
CA VAL A 207 -7.45 2.87 -13.89
C VAL A 207 -8.00 3.75 -12.78
N TRP A 208 -7.89 3.30 -11.51
CA TRP A 208 -8.41 4.02 -10.34
C TRP A 208 -7.95 5.49 -10.28
N GLU A 209 -6.70 5.72 -10.64
CA GLU A 209 -6.02 7.03 -10.58
C GLU A 209 -6.44 8.00 -11.70
N LYS A 210 -7.31 7.57 -12.62
CA LYS A 210 -7.85 8.35 -13.72
C LYS A 210 -9.33 8.67 -13.49
N GLU A 211 -10.19 8.17 -14.36
CA GLU A 211 -11.61 8.49 -14.38
C GLU A 211 -12.31 8.39 -13.02
N PRO A 212 -12.14 7.35 -12.19
CA PRO A 212 -12.81 7.30 -10.89
C PRO A 212 -12.40 8.44 -9.96
N LEU A 213 -11.09 8.71 -9.80
CA LEU A 213 -10.61 9.82 -8.98
C LEU A 213 -10.94 11.19 -9.59
N GLU A 214 -10.91 11.32 -10.91
CA GLU A 214 -11.31 12.55 -11.62
C GLU A 214 -12.79 12.86 -11.43
N ARG A 215 -13.66 11.85 -11.50
CA ARG A 215 -15.10 11.99 -11.23
C ARG A 215 -15.36 12.40 -9.79
N LEU A 216 -14.70 11.75 -8.82
CA LEU A 216 -14.78 12.12 -7.40
C LEU A 216 -14.33 13.56 -7.15
N ALA A 217 -13.24 13.99 -7.76
CA ALA A 217 -12.75 15.37 -7.64
C ALA A 217 -13.71 16.38 -8.27
N ALA A 218 -14.25 16.07 -9.44
CA ALA A 218 -15.20 16.96 -10.16
C ALA A 218 -16.54 17.12 -9.43
N SER A 219 -16.96 16.10 -8.67
CA SER A 219 -18.18 16.13 -7.86
C SER A 219 -17.98 16.64 -6.43
N ASP A 220 -16.80 17.11 -6.08
CA ASP A 220 -16.44 17.52 -4.71
C ASP A 220 -16.56 16.38 -3.67
N GLU A 221 -16.35 15.13 -4.11
CA GLU A 221 -16.43 13.93 -3.28
C GLU A 221 -15.06 13.33 -2.91
N LEU A 222 -13.95 14.02 -3.27
CA LEU A 222 -12.59 13.63 -2.96
C LEU A 222 -11.92 14.62 -2.00
N MET A 223 -11.50 14.15 -0.83
CA MET A 223 -10.80 14.96 0.17
C MET A 223 -9.35 14.49 0.35
N ALA A 224 -8.47 15.44 0.70
CA ALA A 224 -7.05 15.18 0.93
C ALA A 224 -6.72 15.20 2.43
N TRP A 225 -6.22 14.07 2.96
CA TRP A 225 -5.57 13.99 4.27
C TRP A 225 -4.08 14.26 4.11
N LYS A 226 -3.61 15.44 4.55
CA LYS A 226 -2.21 15.83 4.42
C LYS A 226 -1.34 15.08 5.40
N HIS A 227 -0.28 14.45 4.91
CA HIS A 227 0.70 13.72 5.70
C HIS A 227 2.11 14.26 5.44
N ASP A 228 2.74 14.83 6.46
CA ASP A 228 4.09 15.44 6.40
C ASP A 228 5.20 14.49 6.91
N GLY A 229 4.82 13.29 7.39
CA GLY A 229 5.73 12.29 7.93
C GLY A 229 6.50 11.50 6.88
N PHE A 230 7.00 10.34 7.29
CA PHE A 230 7.69 9.42 6.38
C PHE A 230 6.71 8.81 5.37
N TRP A 231 7.08 8.83 4.12
CA TRP A 231 6.41 8.14 3.02
C TRP A 231 7.44 7.75 1.96
N HIS A 232 7.38 6.51 1.48
CA HIS A 232 8.25 6.04 0.40
C HIS A 232 7.59 4.92 -0.39
N ALA A 233 7.53 5.09 -1.73
CA ALA A 233 7.13 4.03 -2.65
C ALA A 233 8.38 3.31 -3.17
N MET A 234 8.36 1.98 -3.19
CA MET A 234 9.47 1.17 -3.70
C MET A 234 9.32 0.95 -5.21
N ASP A 235 9.61 1.95 -6.02
CA ASP A 235 9.47 1.88 -7.48
C ASP A 235 10.71 1.37 -8.21
N THR A 236 11.90 1.58 -7.64
CA THR A 236 13.20 1.26 -8.24
C THR A 236 14.08 0.50 -7.28
N LEU A 237 15.19 -0.08 -7.77
CA LEU A 237 16.23 -0.68 -6.90
C LEU A 237 16.80 0.32 -5.90
N ARG A 238 16.92 1.60 -6.28
CA ARG A 238 17.35 2.65 -5.36
C ARG A 238 16.37 2.83 -4.21
N ASP A 239 15.07 2.82 -4.49
CA ASP A 239 14.04 2.93 -3.44
C ASP A 239 14.13 1.74 -2.47
N ARG A 240 14.32 0.53 -3.02
CA ARG A 240 14.56 -0.67 -2.20
C ARG A 240 15.80 -0.49 -1.30
N MET A 241 16.92 -0.02 -1.84
CA MET A 241 18.13 0.21 -1.04
C MET A 241 17.91 1.20 0.10
N ILE A 242 17.16 2.28 -0.14
CA ILE A 242 16.83 3.27 0.90
C ILE A 242 16.01 2.61 2.02
N LEU A 243 15.01 1.80 1.68
CA LEU A 243 14.19 1.09 2.67
C LEU A 243 15.00 0.03 3.43
N GLU A 244 15.91 -0.68 2.77
CA GLU A 244 16.83 -1.63 3.41
C GLU A 244 17.81 -0.94 4.37
N GLU A 245 18.31 0.26 4.05
CA GLU A 245 19.15 1.04 4.95
C GLU A 245 18.42 1.39 6.25
N HIS A 246 17.14 1.76 6.17
CA HIS A 246 16.33 1.98 7.36
C HIS A 246 16.17 0.70 8.19
N ALA A 247 15.87 -0.42 7.53
CA ALA A 247 15.72 -1.71 8.20
C ALA A 247 17.02 -2.17 8.87
N ALA A 248 18.17 -2.02 8.21
CA ALA A 248 19.48 -2.38 8.74
C ALA A 248 19.87 -1.57 9.99
N LYS A 249 19.40 -0.32 10.09
CA LYS A 249 19.58 0.53 11.29
C LYS A 249 18.61 0.21 12.42
N GLY A 250 17.66 -0.71 12.20
CA GLY A 250 16.56 -0.98 13.13
C GLY A 250 15.52 0.13 13.18
N GLU A 251 15.60 1.10 12.27
CA GLU A 251 14.70 2.24 12.15
C GLU A 251 13.67 1.91 11.07
N LEU A 252 12.45 1.58 11.49
CA LEU A 252 11.33 1.40 10.57
C LEU A 252 10.34 2.56 10.77
N PRO A 253 10.58 3.73 10.15
CA PRO A 253 9.77 4.94 10.42
C PRO A 253 8.30 4.77 10.05
N TRP A 254 7.98 3.77 9.24
CA TRP A 254 6.61 3.37 8.90
C TRP A 254 6.00 2.36 9.88
N ARG A 255 6.75 1.83 10.84
CA ARG A 255 6.23 0.97 11.90
C ARG A 255 5.59 1.87 12.95
N GLY A 256 4.26 1.89 13.01
CA GLY A 256 3.51 2.74 13.94
C GLY A 256 4.04 2.65 15.37
N LYS A 257 3.85 3.72 16.15
CA LYS A 257 4.22 3.78 17.57
C LYS A 257 3.38 2.86 18.47
N ALA A 258 2.56 2.00 17.92
CA ALA A 258 1.73 1.07 18.67
C ALA A 258 2.55 -0.15 19.08
N GLY A 259 2.86 -0.22 20.37
CA GLY A 259 3.14 -1.42 21.11
C GLY A 259 4.17 -2.37 20.51
N ALA A 260 5.37 -2.40 21.09
CA ALA A 260 6.15 -3.64 21.07
C ALA A 260 5.28 -4.79 21.61
N PRO A 261 5.49 -6.03 21.10
CA PRO A 261 4.75 -7.19 21.58
C PRO A 261 4.88 -7.40 23.06
#